data_8767ee78dc37b5488dd9b15f6a50287c
#
_entry.id   8767ee78dc37b5488dd9b15f6a50287c
#
_cell.length_a   1.000
_cell.length_b   1.000
_cell.length_c   1.000
_cell.angle_alpha   90.00
_cell.angle_beta   90.00
_cell.angle_gamma   90.00
#
_symmetry.space_group_name_H-M   'P 1'
#
loop_
_entity.id
_entity.type
_entity.pdbx_description
1 polymer ?
#
loop_
_entity_poly.entity_id
_entity_poly.type
_entity_poly.pdbx_seq_one_letter_code
_entity_poly.pdbx_strand_id
1 'polypeptide(L)'
;MALNYGMSDLKKGLRIEIDKIPYRITEYQHVKPGKGAAFVRTKIKSLITGKVIEKTFHAGDKCSEPDLEYKTMQYLYDDGELLQFMDTETYDQIGLTYDAVGDTEKWIVDGMNVRMVFHNGKPISVDADEVVDLEVVETPPNFKGDSQGGKKPATLNSGAVVQVPFHIVEGDRIKVHTIEGAYIEKIK
;
A
#
# COMPACT_ATOMS: atom_id res chain seq x y z
N MET A 1 14.40 12.02 17.90
CA MET A 1 15.38 10.95 17.61
C MET A 1 14.76 10.05 16.58
N ALA A 2 15.40 9.84 15.43
CA ALA A 2 14.91 8.88 14.43
C ALA A 2 14.97 7.47 15.02
N LEU A 3 13.90 6.69 14.81
CA LEU A 3 13.87 5.29 15.22
C LEU A 3 14.86 4.50 14.35
N ASN A 4 15.55 3.54 14.95
CA ASN A 4 16.41 2.62 14.23
C ASN A 4 15.72 1.27 14.15
N TYR A 5 15.61 0.75 12.93
CA TYR A 5 15.06 -0.57 12.65
C TYR A 5 16.17 -1.61 12.53
N GLY A 6 16.01 -2.71 13.23
CA GLY A 6 16.82 -3.92 13.03
C GLY A 6 16.15 -4.89 12.08
N MET A 7 16.81 -5.99 11.77
CA MET A 7 16.32 -7.03 10.85
C MET A 7 14.91 -7.55 11.22
N SER A 8 14.58 -7.65 12.53
CA SER A 8 13.30 -8.14 13.03
C SER A 8 12.13 -7.17 12.82
N ASP A 9 12.43 -5.89 12.62
CA ASP A 9 11.41 -4.83 12.50
C ASP A 9 10.96 -4.66 11.05
N LEU A 10 11.72 -5.23 10.12
CA LEU A 10 11.46 -5.10 8.69
C LEU A 10 10.19 -5.85 8.28
N LYS A 11 9.32 -5.17 7.55
CA LYS A 11 8.10 -5.73 6.98
C LYS A 11 7.73 -5.02 5.69
N LYS A 12 6.87 -5.66 4.86
CA LYS A 12 6.32 -5.02 3.67
C LYS A 12 5.56 -3.74 4.04
N GLY A 13 5.77 -2.68 3.27
CA GLY A 13 5.16 -1.36 3.49
C GLY A 13 5.96 -0.44 4.41
N LEU A 14 6.91 -0.96 5.22
CA LEU A 14 7.76 -0.14 6.09
C LEU A 14 8.60 0.84 5.25
N ARG A 15 8.70 2.07 5.73
CA ARG A 15 9.62 3.08 5.20
C ARG A 15 10.91 3.08 6.00
N ILE A 16 12.01 3.07 5.28
CA ILE A 16 13.36 3.07 5.83
C ILE A 16 14.20 4.09 5.11
N GLU A 17 15.21 4.64 5.79
CA GLU A 17 16.21 5.52 5.19
C GLU A 17 17.53 4.78 5.04
N ILE A 18 18.12 4.88 3.85
CA ILE A 18 19.46 4.42 3.54
C ILE A 18 20.16 5.55 2.78
N ASP A 19 21.31 5.98 3.27
CA ASP A 19 22.11 7.07 2.67
C ASP A 19 21.29 8.35 2.42
N LYS A 20 20.40 8.71 3.37
CA LYS A 20 19.50 9.87 3.33
C LYS A 20 18.44 9.80 2.22
N ILE A 21 18.21 8.64 1.65
CA ILE A 21 17.17 8.40 0.66
C ILE A 21 16.06 7.58 1.31
N PRO A 22 14.81 8.04 1.28
CA PRO A 22 13.67 7.28 1.78
C PRO A 22 13.27 6.18 0.79
N TYR A 23 13.11 4.97 1.29
CA TYR A 23 12.65 3.80 0.57
C TYR A 23 11.42 3.20 1.23
N ARG A 24 10.61 2.50 0.45
CA ARG A 24 9.53 1.64 0.93
C ARG A 24 9.86 0.19 0.64
N ILE A 25 9.69 -0.69 1.61
CA ILE A 25 9.85 -2.13 1.43
C ILE A 25 8.62 -2.64 0.66
N THR A 26 8.85 -3.13 -0.56
CA THR A 26 7.80 -3.68 -1.44
C THR A 26 7.69 -5.19 -1.33
N GLU A 27 8.81 -5.88 -1.11
CA GLU A 27 8.85 -7.32 -0.87
C GLU A 27 9.77 -7.62 0.32
N TYR A 28 9.39 -8.63 1.07
CA TYR A 28 10.09 -9.06 2.27
C TYR A 28 10.11 -10.59 2.34
N GLN A 29 11.29 -11.15 2.56
CA GLN A 29 11.47 -12.58 2.75
C GLN A 29 12.49 -12.84 3.86
N HIS A 30 12.04 -13.49 4.92
CA HIS A 30 12.93 -13.98 5.97
C HIS A 30 13.48 -15.36 5.59
N VAL A 31 14.78 -15.45 5.43
CA VAL A 31 15.48 -16.69 5.04
C VAL A 31 16.23 -17.24 6.24
N LYS A 32 15.90 -18.48 6.60
CA LYS A 32 16.61 -19.26 7.63
C LYS A 32 17.33 -20.41 6.94
N PRO A 33 18.61 -20.23 6.57
CA PRO A 33 19.37 -21.32 5.94
C PRO A 33 19.60 -22.46 6.94
N GLY A 34 19.71 -23.69 6.45
CA GLY A 34 19.99 -24.85 7.30
C GLY A 34 21.39 -24.79 7.93
N LYS A 35 22.31 -24.02 7.35
CA LYS A 35 23.63 -23.69 7.89
C LYS A 35 23.88 -22.20 7.69
N GLY A 36 24.30 -21.50 8.75
CA GLY A 36 24.58 -20.05 8.73
C GLY A 36 23.53 -19.20 9.44
N ALA A 37 23.79 -17.89 9.54
CA ALA A 37 22.92 -16.94 10.19
C ALA A 37 21.69 -16.62 9.31
N ALA A 38 20.54 -16.39 9.93
CA ALA A 38 19.35 -15.92 9.24
C ALA A 38 19.57 -14.51 8.65
N PHE A 39 18.93 -14.24 7.52
CA PHE A 39 18.96 -12.93 6.88
C PHE A 39 17.59 -12.60 6.29
N VAL A 40 17.36 -11.32 6.00
CA VAL A 40 16.15 -10.83 5.36
C VAL A 40 16.50 -10.27 3.99
N ARG A 41 15.88 -10.82 2.97
CA ARG A 41 15.95 -10.29 1.60
C ARG A 41 14.75 -9.39 1.36
N THR A 42 15.00 -8.19 0.88
CA THR A 42 13.96 -7.20 0.57
C THR A 42 14.11 -6.66 -0.84
N LYS A 43 12.97 -6.29 -1.46
CA LYS A 43 12.98 -5.29 -2.51
C LYS A 43 12.51 -3.97 -1.92
N ILE A 44 13.25 -2.92 -2.19
CA ILE A 44 12.97 -1.57 -1.72
C ILE A 44 12.83 -0.62 -2.89
N LYS A 45 11.77 0.20 -2.87
CA LYS A 45 11.49 1.23 -3.89
C LYS A 45 11.84 2.59 -3.33
N SER A 46 12.72 3.33 -4.02
CA SER A 46 13.00 4.73 -3.68
C SER A 46 11.73 5.56 -3.83
N LEU A 47 11.36 6.31 -2.79
CA LEU A 47 10.23 7.22 -2.83
C LEU A 47 10.52 8.51 -3.60
N ILE A 48 11.79 8.77 -3.93
CA ILE A 48 12.20 9.94 -4.72
C ILE A 48 12.28 9.62 -6.21
N THR A 49 12.91 8.49 -6.56
CA THR A 49 13.21 8.15 -7.97
C THR A 49 12.33 7.03 -8.54
N GLY A 50 11.56 6.35 -7.70
CA GLY A 50 10.77 5.17 -8.09
C GLY A 50 11.61 3.91 -8.37
N LYS A 51 12.94 3.99 -8.35
CA LYS A 51 13.83 2.87 -8.64
C LYS A 51 13.70 1.78 -7.57
N VAL A 52 13.56 0.53 -8.02
CA VAL A 52 13.52 -0.64 -7.15
C VAL A 52 14.90 -1.30 -7.13
N ILE A 53 15.38 -1.61 -5.93
CA ILE A 53 16.64 -2.33 -5.72
C ILE A 53 16.42 -3.48 -4.73
N GLU A 54 17.24 -4.52 -4.83
CA GLU A 54 17.31 -5.58 -3.83
C GLU A 54 18.29 -5.20 -2.72
N LYS A 55 17.88 -5.42 -1.48
CA LYS A 55 18.72 -5.22 -0.29
C LYS A 55 18.56 -6.40 0.65
N THR A 56 19.69 -6.97 1.06
CA THR A 56 19.74 -8.01 2.08
C THR A 56 20.20 -7.41 3.39
N PHE A 57 19.49 -7.73 4.47
CA PHE A 57 19.81 -7.34 5.83
C PHE A 57 20.25 -8.56 6.64
N HIS A 58 21.34 -8.44 7.36
CA HIS A 58 21.87 -9.47 8.24
C HIS A 58 21.65 -9.09 9.71
N ALA A 59 21.89 -10.03 10.60
CA ALA A 59 21.88 -9.75 12.03
C ALA A 59 22.92 -8.66 12.38
N GLY A 60 22.45 -7.58 13.02
CA GLY A 60 23.26 -6.42 13.36
C GLY A 60 23.17 -5.25 12.40
N ASP A 61 22.65 -5.45 11.17
CA ASP A 61 22.35 -4.34 10.26
C ASP A 61 21.22 -3.49 10.82
N LYS A 62 21.35 -2.16 10.63
CA LYS A 62 20.36 -1.18 11.05
C LYS A 62 20.05 -0.24 9.90
N CYS A 63 18.82 0.23 9.84
CA CYS A 63 18.40 1.35 9.03
C CYS A 63 17.57 2.31 9.89
N SER A 64 17.47 3.56 9.48
CA SER A 64 16.73 4.57 10.23
C SER A 64 15.34 4.77 9.67
N GLU A 65 14.46 5.34 10.48
CA GLU A 65 13.22 5.92 10.04
C GLU A 65 13.52 7.18 9.23
N PRO A 66 12.94 7.37 8.03
CA PRO A 66 13.14 8.57 7.24
C PRO A 66 12.39 9.76 7.86
N ASP A 67 12.98 10.95 7.75
CA ASP A 67 12.34 12.21 8.14
C ASP A 67 11.31 12.62 7.07
N LEU A 68 10.04 12.32 7.35
CA LEU A 68 8.92 12.56 6.44
C LEU A 68 7.82 13.37 7.14
N GLU A 69 7.22 14.29 6.39
CA GLU A 69 6.03 15.01 6.81
C GLU A 69 4.79 14.38 6.16
N TYR A 70 3.67 14.41 6.88
CA TYR A 70 2.41 13.82 6.44
C TYR A 70 1.29 14.86 6.47
N LYS A 71 0.49 14.92 5.41
CA LYS A 71 -0.72 15.74 5.35
C LYS A 71 -1.90 14.93 4.88
N THR A 72 -3.07 15.22 5.45
CA THR A 72 -4.32 14.66 4.97
C THR A 72 -4.75 15.41 3.71
N MET A 73 -4.93 14.67 2.63
CA MET A 73 -5.39 15.16 1.34
C MET A 73 -6.65 14.40 0.93
N GLN A 74 -7.48 15.01 0.12
CA GLN A 74 -8.60 14.35 -0.53
C GLN A 74 -8.22 13.99 -1.96
N TYR A 75 -8.39 12.71 -2.35
CA TYR A 75 -8.27 12.31 -3.74
C TYR A 75 -9.45 12.87 -4.52
N LEU A 76 -9.18 13.55 -5.63
CA LEU A 76 -10.21 14.18 -6.46
C LEU A 76 -10.54 13.33 -7.68
N TYR A 77 -9.59 13.17 -8.57
CA TYR A 77 -9.75 12.44 -9.83
C TYR A 77 -8.41 12.16 -10.49
N ASP A 78 -8.44 11.32 -11.48
CA ASP A 78 -7.38 11.05 -12.44
C ASP A 78 -7.64 11.86 -13.72
N ASP A 79 -6.67 12.70 -14.14
CA ASP A 79 -6.78 13.49 -15.36
C ASP A 79 -6.15 12.82 -16.60
N GLY A 80 -5.63 11.60 -16.43
CA GLY A 80 -4.96 10.81 -17.46
C GLY A 80 -3.43 10.99 -17.51
N GLU A 81 -2.89 11.96 -16.79
CA GLU A 81 -1.44 12.19 -16.62
C GLU A 81 -1.03 12.14 -15.15
N LEU A 82 -1.86 12.72 -14.30
CA LEU A 82 -1.63 12.83 -12.86
C LEU A 82 -2.89 12.46 -12.08
N LEU A 83 -2.70 11.88 -10.91
CA LEU A 83 -3.75 11.78 -9.91
C LEU A 83 -3.78 13.08 -9.10
N GLN A 84 -4.95 13.72 -9.04
CA GLN A 84 -5.16 15.02 -8.43
C GLN A 84 -5.65 14.88 -6.99
N PHE A 85 -5.01 15.62 -6.08
CA PHE A 85 -5.33 15.64 -4.66
C PHE A 85 -5.52 17.08 -4.18
N MET A 86 -6.33 17.27 -3.15
CA MET A 86 -6.59 18.57 -2.56
C MET A 86 -6.28 18.52 -1.06
N ASP A 87 -5.52 19.50 -0.59
CA ASP A 87 -5.30 19.72 0.83
C ASP A 87 -6.64 20.07 1.51
N THR A 88 -7.01 19.33 2.54
CA THR A 88 -8.31 19.51 3.22
C THR A 88 -8.39 20.77 4.09
N GLU A 89 -7.25 21.43 4.35
CA GLU A 89 -7.16 22.64 5.14
C GLU A 89 -7.01 23.89 4.26
N THR A 90 -6.11 23.85 3.26
CA THR A 90 -5.78 25.02 2.42
C THR A 90 -6.54 25.02 1.11
N TYR A 91 -7.11 23.87 0.69
CA TYR A 91 -7.76 23.64 -0.60
C TYR A 91 -6.83 23.73 -1.82
N ASP A 92 -5.52 23.76 -1.57
CA ASP A 92 -4.53 23.70 -2.64
C ASP A 92 -4.54 22.33 -3.31
N GLN A 93 -4.40 22.31 -4.62
CA GLN A 93 -4.37 21.07 -5.40
C GLN A 93 -2.93 20.68 -5.73
N ILE A 94 -2.65 19.39 -5.64
CA ILE A 94 -1.35 18.78 -5.94
C ILE A 94 -1.58 17.55 -6.81
N GLY A 95 -0.93 17.51 -7.98
CA GLY A 95 -0.90 16.33 -8.84
C GLY A 95 0.31 15.44 -8.53
N LEU A 96 0.10 14.13 -8.45
CA LEU A 96 1.16 13.14 -8.37
C LEU A 96 1.12 12.21 -9.57
N THR A 97 2.32 11.82 -10.03
CA THR A 97 2.45 10.80 -11.09
C THR A 97 2.00 9.43 -10.60
N TYR A 98 1.59 8.56 -11.52
CA TYR A 98 1.27 7.16 -11.21
C TYR A 98 2.40 6.42 -10.49
N ASP A 99 3.67 6.70 -10.85
CA ASP A 99 4.83 6.12 -10.17
C ASP A 99 4.94 6.56 -8.71
N ALA A 100 4.63 7.81 -8.38
CA ALA A 100 4.66 8.33 -7.02
C ALA A 100 3.53 7.76 -6.18
N VAL A 101 2.32 7.64 -6.74
CA VAL A 101 1.15 7.02 -6.08
C VAL A 101 1.34 5.51 -5.94
N GLY A 102 1.84 4.86 -6.99
CA GLY A 102 2.12 3.42 -7.01
C GLY A 102 0.88 2.58 -6.71
N ASP A 103 1.05 1.52 -5.92
CA ASP A 103 -0.04 0.58 -5.60
C ASP A 103 -1.22 1.19 -4.83
N THR A 104 -1.07 2.39 -4.27
CA THR A 104 -2.15 3.09 -3.57
C THR A 104 -3.31 3.43 -4.50
N GLU A 105 -3.05 3.67 -5.78
CA GLU A 105 -4.07 3.93 -6.80
C GLU A 105 -5.20 2.89 -6.79
N LYS A 106 -4.88 1.62 -6.57
CA LYS A 106 -5.84 0.50 -6.55
C LYS A 106 -6.83 0.56 -5.38
N TRP A 107 -6.57 1.39 -4.38
CA TRP A 107 -7.30 1.39 -3.12
C TRP A 107 -8.06 2.67 -2.84
N ILE A 108 -7.95 3.66 -3.73
CA ILE A 108 -8.59 4.97 -3.56
C ILE A 108 -9.67 5.19 -4.61
N VAL A 109 -10.72 5.91 -4.21
CA VAL A 109 -11.80 6.36 -5.06
C VAL A 109 -12.03 7.85 -4.84
N ASP A 110 -12.67 8.51 -5.82
CA ASP A 110 -12.95 9.95 -5.78
C ASP A 110 -13.59 10.38 -4.46
N GLY A 111 -13.05 11.45 -3.88
CA GLY A 111 -13.51 11.99 -2.60
C GLY A 111 -12.95 11.32 -1.35
N MET A 112 -12.17 10.25 -1.48
CA MET A 112 -11.56 9.56 -0.35
C MET A 112 -10.40 10.37 0.23
N ASN A 113 -10.29 10.40 1.57
CA ASN A 113 -9.13 10.96 2.24
C ASN A 113 -7.95 9.99 2.17
N VAL A 114 -6.78 10.56 1.94
CA VAL A 114 -5.50 9.86 1.87
C VAL A 114 -4.44 10.62 2.66
N ARG A 115 -3.34 9.99 2.94
CA ARG A 115 -2.22 10.62 3.63
C ARG A 115 -1.08 10.85 2.64
N MET A 116 -0.86 12.10 2.24
CA MET A 116 0.25 12.49 1.38
C MET A 116 1.55 12.61 2.17
N VAL A 117 2.62 12.13 1.60
CA VAL A 117 3.95 12.06 2.20
C VAL A 117 4.86 13.07 1.54
N PHE A 118 5.49 13.89 2.35
CA PHE A 118 6.45 14.92 1.92
C PHE A 118 7.84 14.61 2.44
N HIS A 119 8.82 14.89 1.62
CA HIS A 119 10.23 14.85 1.96
C HIS A 119 10.87 16.17 1.53
N ASN A 120 11.46 16.89 2.49
CA ASN A 120 12.02 18.24 2.26
C ASN A 120 11.01 19.19 1.56
N GLY A 121 9.76 19.18 2.00
CA GLY A 121 8.69 20.04 1.46
C GLY A 121 8.14 19.62 0.10
N LYS A 122 8.62 18.53 -0.49
CA LYS A 122 8.13 18.01 -1.79
C LYS A 122 7.25 16.78 -1.57
N PRO A 123 6.08 16.71 -2.22
CA PRO A 123 5.25 15.51 -2.18
C PRO A 123 5.95 14.38 -2.96
N ILE A 124 6.09 13.22 -2.33
CA ILE A 124 6.81 12.07 -2.92
C ILE A 124 5.98 10.80 -3.03
N SER A 125 4.91 10.71 -2.27
CA SER A 125 4.08 9.52 -2.21
C SER A 125 2.74 9.82 -1.57
N VAL A 126 1.79 8.90 -1.68
CA VAL A 126 0.52 8.93 -0.98
C VAL A 126 0.19 7.56 -0.42
N ASP A 127 -0.45 7.53 0.74
CA ASP A 127 -0.92 6.30 1.37
C ASP A 127 -2.44 6.35 1.52
N ALA A 128 -3.09 5.25 1.15
CA ALA A 128 -4.43 4.95 1.62
C ALA A 128 -4.38 4.51 3.09
N ASP A 129 -5.52 4.53 3.77
CA ASP A 129 -5.63 3.89 5.08
C ASP A 129 -5.30 2.40 4.97
N GLU A 130 -4.85 1.82 6.07
CA GLU A 130 -4.50 0.39 6.14
C GLU A 130 -5.71 -0.50 5.82
N VAL A 131 -6.89 -0.04 6.21
CA VAL A 131 -8.17 -0.67 5.91
C VAL A 131 -9.08 0.34 5.23
N VAL A 132 -9.62 -0.03 4.07
CA VAL A 132 -10.54 0.81 3.29
C VAL A 132 -11.84 0.07 3.02
N ASP A 133 -12.91 0.84 2.87
CA ASP A 133 -14.25 0.37 2.53
C ASP A 133 -14.48 0.58 1.04
N LEU A 134 -14.63 -0.52 0.29
CA LEU A 134 -14.81 -0.49 -1.15
C LEU A 134 -16.03 -1.32 -1.56
N GLU A 135 -16.63 -0.97 -2.68
CA GLU A 135 -17.79 -1.66 -3.26
C GLU A 135 -17.35 -2.69 -4.29
N VAL A 136 -17.97 -3.85 -4.27
CA VAL A 136 -17.80 -4.91 -5.28
C VAL A 136 -18.62 -4.54 -6.51
N VAL A 137 -17.96 -4.27 -7.63
CA VAL A 137 -18.60 -3.90 -8.89
C VAL A 137 -18.77 -5.09 -9.85
N GLU A 138 -17.92 -6.13 -9.69
CA GLU A 138 -18.01 -7.33 -10.50
C GLU A 138 -17.50 -8.54 -9.71
N THR A 139 -18.23 -9.65 -9.75
CA THR A 139 -17.79 -10.94 -9.20
C THR A 139 -18.56 -12.09 -9.83
N PRO A 140 -17.95 -13.27 -10.07
CA PRO A 140 -18.65 -14.43 -10.58
C PRO A 140 -19.84 -14.82 -9.67
N PRO A 141 -20.95 -15.30 -10.24
CA PRO A 141 -22.06 -15.81 -9.45
C PRO A 141 -21.64 -17.05 -8.64
N ASN A 142 -22.39 -17.31 -7.57
CA ASN A 142 -22.23 -18.54 -6.81
C ASN A 142 -22.96 -19.68 -7.51
N PHE A 143 -22.32 -20.83 -7.65
CA PHE A 143 -22.96 -22.04 -8.17
C PHE A 143 -23.32 -23.00 -7.04
N LYS A 144 -24.45 -23.75 -7.19
CA LYS A 144 -24.78 -24.84 -6.29
C LYS A 144 -23.67 -25.88 -6.34
N GLY A 145 -23.03 -26.13 -5.18
CA GLY A 145 -21.90 -27.07 -5.08
C GLY A 145 -20.56 -26.42 -4.79
N ASP A 146 -20.48 -25.08 -4.76
CA ASP A 146 -19.29 -24.38 -4.30
C ASP A 146 -19.00 -24.76 -2.85
N SER A 147 -17.76 -25.18 -2.59
CA SER A 147 -17.37 -25.64 -1.27
C SER A 147 -17.40 -24.52 -0.23
N GLN A 148 -17.89 -24.80 0.97
CA GLN A 148 -17.78 -23.89 2.09
C GLN A 148 -16.29 -23.59 2.35
N GLY A 149 -15.93 -22.28 2.40
CA GLY A 149 -14.56 -21.82 2.60
C GLY A 149 -13.76 -21.55 1.33
N GLY A 150 -14.33 -21.74 0.14
CA GLY A 150 -13.73 -21.32 -1.13
C GLY A 150 -13.76 -19.80 -1.30
N LYS A 151 -12.89 -19.31 -2.21
CA LYS A 151 -12.80 -17.90 -2.56
C LYS A 151 -12.98 -17.72 -4.06
N LYS A 152 -13.48 -16.55 -4.44
CA LYS A 152 -13.63 -16.10 -5.83
C LYS A 152 -13.08 -14.70 -6.01
N PRO A 153 -12.65 -14.30 -7.22
CA PRO A 153 -12.22 -12.93 -7.48
C PRO A 153 -13.40 -11.97 -7.44
N ALA A 154 -13.18 -10.78 -6.91
CA ALA A 154 -14.10 -9.66 -6.96
C ALA A 154 -13.33 -8.41 -7.37
N THR A 155 -13.88 -7.70 -8.38
CA THR A 155 -13.37 -6.38 -8.80
C THR A 155 -14.09 -5.32 -7.98
N LEU A 156 -13.32 -4.40 -7.44
CA LEU A 156 -13.81 -3.31 -6.60
C LEU A 156 -13.96 -2.01 -7.41
N ASN A 157 -14.75 -1.08 -6.91
CA ASN A 157 -14.98 0.22 -7.55
C ASN A 157 -13.71 1.08 -7.69
N SER A 158 -12.63 0.73 -7.01
CA SER A 158 -11.28 1.32 -7.19
C SER A 158 -10.45 0.65 -8.30
N GLY A 159 -10.97 -0.41 -8.93
CA GLY A 159 -10.26 -1.22 -9.93
C GLY A 159 -9.41 -2.36 -9.36
N ALA A 160 -9.27 -2.45 -8.03
CA ALA A 160 -8.56 -3.57 -7.40
C ALA A 160 -9.33 -4.88 -7.55
N VAL A 161 -8.62 -5.99 -7.67
CA VAL A 161 -9.18 -7.34 -7.64
C VAL A 161 -8.71 -8.06 -6.38
N VAL A 162 -9.65 -8.54 -5.57
CA VAL A 162 -9.39 -9.25 -4.32
C VAL A 162 -10.09 -10.60 -4.29
N GLN A 163 -9.55 -11.54 -3.50
CA GLN A 163 -10.19 -12.83 -3.27
C GLN A 163 -11.18 -12.73 -2.12
N VAL A 164 -12.46 -12.97 -2.41
CA VAL A 164 -13.56 -12.87 -1.45
C VAL A 164 -14.25 -14.23 -1.25
N PRO A 165 -14.92 -14.46 -0.09
CA PRO A 165 -15.77 -15.63 0.10
C PRO A 165 -16.90 -15.71 -0.93
N PHE A 166 -17.41 -16.91 -1.21
CA PHE A 166 -18.46 -17.12 -2.22
C PHE A 166 -19.78 -16.36 -1.98
N HIS A 167 -20.11 -16.05 -0.70
CA HIS A 167 -21.35 -15.33 -0.36
C HIS A 167 -21.33 -13.83 -0.72
N ILE A 168 -20.18 -13.29 -1.11
CA ILE A 168 -20.08 -11.89 -1.55
C ILE A 168 -20.66 -11.76 -2.97
N VAL A 169 -21.45 -10.71 -3.18
CA VAL A 169 -22.11 -10.40 -4.47
C VAL A 169 -21.83 -8.97 -4.90
N GLU A 170 -22.17 -8.66 -6.15
CA GLU A 170 -22.09 -7.29 -6.67
C GLU A 170 -22.97 -6.35 -5.85
N GLY A 171 -22.49 -5.12 -5.61
CA GLY A 171 -23.13 -4.13 -4.77
C GLY A 171 -22.78 -4.27 -3.27
N ASP A 172 -22.12 -5.35 -2.86
CA ASP A 172 -21.67 -5.48 -1.48
C ASP A 172 -20.51 -4.52 -1.18
N ARG A 173 -20.55 -3.90 0.00
CA ARG A 173 -19.41 -3.14 0.52
C ARG A 173 -18.59 -4.03 1.42
N ILE A 174 -17.28 -3.99 1.22
CA ILE A 174 -16.32 -4.84 1.95
C ILE A 174 -15.17 -4.01 2.50
N LYS A 175 -14.62 -4.45 3.62
CA LYS A 175 -13.34 -3.94 4.13
C LYS A 175 -12.20 -4.75 3.54
N VAL A 176 -11.16 -4.04 3.11
CA VAL A 176 -9.97 -4.61 2.50
C VAL A 176 -8.73 -4.05 3.14
N HIS A 177 -7.77 -4.92 3.44
CA HIS A 177 -6.44 -4.53 3.90
C HIS A 177 -5.58 -4.11 2.71
N THR A 178 -5.21 -2.84 2.61
CA THR A 178 -4.57 -2.26 1.42
C THR A 178 -3.15 -2.75 1.17
N ILE A 179 -2.38 -3.04 2.23
CA ILE A 179 -0.99 -3.51 2.10
C ILE A 179 -0.93 -4.96 1.62
N GLU A 180 -1.83 -5.80 2.14
CA GLU A 180 -1.87 -7.24 1.80
C GLU A 180 -2.77 -7.54 0.60
N GLY A 181 -3.66 -6.61 0.23
CA GLY A 181 -4.65 -6.82 -0.81
C GLY A 181 -5.68 -7.88 -0.44
N ALA A 182 -6.06 -7.95 0.85
CA ALA A 182 -6.85 -9.03 1.39
C ALA A 182 -8.22 -8.55 1.88
N TYR A 183 -9.27 -9.33 1.55
CA TYR A 183 -10.61 -9.17 2.13
C TYR A 183 -10.57 -9.38 3.65
N ILE A 184 -11.25 -8.53 4.39
CA ILE A 184 -11.41 -8.64 5.85
C ILE A 184 -12.82 -9.08 6.19
N GLU A 185 -13.83 -8.28 5.85
CA GLU A 185 -15.22 -8.54 6.18
C GLU A 185 -16.19 -7.79 5.25
N LYS A 186 -17.44 -8.25 5.22
CA LYS A 186 -18.55 -7.54 4.59
C LYS A 186 -19.12 -6.51 5.57
N ILE A 187 -19.33 -5.29 5.07
CA ILE A 187 -20.00 -4.23 5.81
C ILE A 187 -21.51 -4.45 5.73
N LYS A 188 -22.20 -4.35 6.84
CA LYS A 188 -23.65 -4.49 6.94
C LYS A 188 -24.36 -3.19 6.59
#